data_9d6b45ff0c58820963e421d461d0d6ea
#
_entry.id   9d6b45ff0c58820963e421d461d0d6ea
#
_cell.length_a   1.000
_cell.length_b   1.000
_cell.length_c   1.000
_cell.angle_alpha   90.00
_cell.angle_beta   90.00
_cell.angle_gamma   90.00
#
_symmetry.space_group_name_H-M   'P 1'
#
loop_
_entity.id
_entity.type
_entity.pdbx_description
1 polymer ?
#
loop_
_entity_poly.entity_id
_entity_poly.type
_entity_poly.pdbx_seq_one_letter_code
_entity_poly.pdbx_strand_id
1 'polypeptide(L)'
;MEAQSIRIDCPAAGDRRKVSVSEFGAQPVEGFCNGEAFRKAIEYCRQEDISELVVPRGIYRFLSGEHPVFDGLRDFRFDGGGSELIFSTAAAFVTIRHCERAVFENFTVDWDWDQQPLASIGRIRQVAEDGLSFELELPEYEGVPKRFDIRTLNPMNPRTLTPGCEGGKEFSGEPLGPATVVARNALRIELPNAADYRFLKPGQTYIVRHYVYDANGFELQGNRHLRMADITIYSAPGHAFVVSGEQRNWTLDGCRVVKRPGTTRCISATADGCHISNSQGHFVIENCDFSYNGDDCLNIHDNSVQGFERIGVAKLRLSRVFKWRNPFDEGDPIEFRRADLSPTGIVARIVEAQWDERGEGCTIEFEAPLPDDLVGNEILFNRKYDSGRYVVRRNFFHQNRARGVLLHAGDGWVENNHFYLNQGSAIQIECGAESRWAEGFGAENVTIRGNLIESCDVNHWNMAVIYMGVYLEQGRTRYPVFRNICIEDNTIVNCPQQAIFVSSCNRVFIRNNAIMNSNAGPRKTAEDGDGNCVSNRELYLGSLMVSHAEDVTIENNRRLTIVPATEDGICVDPETTDNVLVRNNTGFGDRSGVDERTKESG
;
A
#
# COMPACT_ATOMS: atom_id res chain seq x y z
N MET A 1 20.77 -10.21 -10.65
CA MET A 1 20.66 -9.07 -11.60
C MET A 1 21.17 -7.83 -10.90
N GLU A 2 21.88 -6.94 -11.56
CA GLU A 2 22.25 -5.65 -10.98
C GLU A 2 21.08 -4.67 -11.10
N ALA A 3 20.87 -3.86 -10.05
CA ALA A 3 19.83 -2.83 -10.07
C ALA A 3 20.08 -1.86 -11.23
N GLN A 4 19.12 -1.70 -12.12
CA GLN A 4 19.22 -0.71 -13.20
C GLN A 4 19.30 0.69 -12.57
N SER A 5 20.23 1.52 -13.05
CA SER A 5 20.33 2.91 -12.60
C SER A 5 19.15 3.69 -13.17
N ILE A 6 18.17 4.00 -12.31
CA ILE A 6 17.08 4.91 -12.68
C ILE A 6 17.61 6.33 -12.59
N ARG A 7 17.65 7.02 -13.73
CA ARG A 7 18.13 8.38 -13.81
C ARG A 7 17.00 9.39 -13.62
N ILE A 8 17.18 10.30 -12.67
CA ILE A 8 16.28 11.42 -12.43
C ILE A 8 17.08 12.69 -12.65
N ASP A 9 16.73 13.42 -13.70
CA ASP A 9 17.38 14.68 -14.04
C ASP A 9 16.79 15.79 -13.17
N CYS A 10 17.64 16.49 -12.44
CA CYS A 10 17.26 17.68 -11.66
C CYS A 10 17.53 18.95 -12.43
N PRO A 11 16.88 20.08 -12.07
CA PRO A 11 17.19 21.38 -12.63
C PRO A 11 18.68 21.70 -12.51
N ALA A 12 19.26 22.28 -13.53
CA ALA A 12 20.68 22.65 -13.53
C ALA A 12 21.01 23.64 -12.40
N ALA A 13 22.17 23.47 -11.77
CA ALA A 13 22.69 24.45 -10.84
C ALA A 13 23.22 25.67 -11.62
N GLY A 14 22.41 26.71 -11.80
CA GLY A 14 22.75 27.95 -12.47
C GLY A 14 22.17 29.17 -11.76
N ASP A 15 22.30 30.35 -12.31
CA ASP A 15 21.64 31.57 -11.81
C ASP A 15 20.12 31.36 -11.87
N ARG A 16 19.52 31.10 -10.70
CA ARG A 16 18.09 30.87 -10.58
C ARG A 16 17.35 32.16 -10.31
N ARG A 17 16.36 32.48 -11.15
CA ARG A 17 15.38 33.52 -10.83
C ARG A 17 14.54 33.04 -9.66
N LYS A 18 14.68 33.70 -8.51
CA LYS A 18 14.11 33.30 -7.23
C LYS A 18 13.08 34.30 -6.74
N VAL A 19 11.96 33.83 -6.24
CA VAL A 19 10.94 34.63 -5.54
C VAL A 19 10.52 33.95 -4.23
N SER A 20 9.97 34.75 -3.33
CA SER A 20 9.48 34.29 -2.05
C SER A 20 7.94 34.34 -1.99
N VAL A 21 7.30 33.36 -1.36
CA VAL A 21 5.84 33.41 -1.12
C VAL A 21 5.42 34.64 -0.33
N SER A 22 6.30 35.23 0.49
CA SER A 22 6.04 36.47 1.24
C SER A 22 5.84 37.69 0.35
N GLU A 23 6.43 37.73 -0.86
CA GLU A 23 6.24 38.78 -1.86
C GLU A 23 4.79 38.80 -2.38
N PHE A 24 4.06 37.69 -2.23
CA PHE A 24 2.67 37.54 -2.65
C PHE A 24 1.68 37.60 -1.46
N GLY A 25 2.18 37.98 -0.29
CA GLY A 25 1.37 38.18 0.89
C GLY A 25 1.24 36.98 1.85
N ALA A 26 2.02 35.91 1.65
CA ALA A 26 2.05 34.79 2.59
C ALA A 26 2.63 35.23 3.94
N GLN A 27 1.98 34.82 5.03
CA GLN A 27 2.33 35.21 6.39
C GLN A 27 2.27 34.00 7.33
N PRO A 28 3.32 33.73 8.12
CA PRO A 28 3.33 32.68 9.11
C PRO A 28 2.64 33.14 10.41
N VAL A 29 1.38 33.54 10.31
CA VAL A 29 0.57 34.09 11.41
C VAL A 29 -0.61 33.19 11.70
N GLU A 30 -0.91 32.95 12.97
CA GLU A 30 -2.07 32.18 13.39
C GLU A 30 -3.37 32.82 12.89
N GLY A 31 -4.30 31.99 12.37
CA GLY A 31 -5.57 32.45 11.81
C GLY A 31 -5.49 33.06 10.41
N PHE A 32 -4.29 33.26 9.84
CA PHE A 32 -4.12 33.72 8.47
C PHE A 32 -4.16 32.54 7.48
N CYS A 33 -5.03 32.64 6.46
CA CYS A 33 -5.11 31.62 5.40
C CYS A 33 -4.14 31.96 4.26
N ASN A 34 -3.20 31.08 3.97
CA ASN A 34 -2.15 31.29 2.99
C ASN A 34 -2.47 30.77 1.57
N GLY A 35 -3.63 30.12 1.36
CA GLY A 35 -3.98 29.50 0.08
C GLY A 35 -3.86 30.44 -1.12
N GLU A 36 -4.46 31.63 -1.04
CA GLU A 36 -4.42 32.63 -2.10
C GLU A 36 -3.00 33.14 -2.39
N ALA A 37 -2.21 33.38 -1.35
CA ALA A 37 -0.84 33.87 -1.49
C ALA A 37 0.06 32.84 -2.21
N PHE A 38 -0.03 31.58 -1.83
CA PHE A 38 0.69 30.50 -2.50
C PHE A 38 0.21 30.32 -3.94
N ARG A 39 -1.09 30.36 -4.20
CA ARG A 39 -1.64 30.30 -5.56
C ARG A 39 -1.07 31.40 -6.44
N LYS A 40 -1.05 32.68 -5.97
CA LYS A 40 -0.48 33.82 -6.71
C LYS A 40 1.01 33.62 -6.97
N ALA A 41 1.78 33.17 -5.98
CA ALA A 41 3.21 32.94 -6.12
C ALA A 41 3.51 31.86 -7.17
N ILE A 42 2.79 30.74 -7.13
CA ILE A 42 2.94 29.63 -8.08
C ILE A 42 2.56 30.08 -9.50
N GLU A 43 1.45 30.81 -9.65
CA GLU A 43 1.00 31.33 -10.94
C GLU A 43 2.03 32.31 -11.51
N TYR A 44 2.60 33.21 -10.69
CA TYR A 44 3.68 34.10 -11.09
C TYR A 44 4.92 33.32 -11.55
N CYS A 45 5.31 32.27 -10.82
CA CYS A 45 6.43 31.42 -11.23
C CYS A 45 6.21 30.83 -12.62
N ARG A 46 4.99 30.39 -12.92
CA ARG A 46 4.62 29.81 -14.21
C ARG A 46 4.63 30.85 -15.34
N GLN A 47 4.11 32.06 -15.10
CA GLN A 47 3.99 33.12 -16.10
C GLN A 47 5.33 33.76 -16.43
N GLU A 48 6.19 33.97 -15.44
CA GLU A 48 7.46 34.69 -15.56
C GLU A 48 8.68 33.76 -15.67
N ASP A 49 8.46 32.44 -15.84
CA ASP A 49 9.52 31.44 -15.93
C ASP A 49 10.51 31.53 -14.75
N ILE A 50 9.96 31.59 -13.52
CA ILE A 50 10.75 31.60 -12.29
C ILE A 50 11.21 30.19 -11.99
N SER A 51 12.49 30.00 -11.73
CA SER A 51 13.07 28.67 -11.50
C SER A 51 13.14 28.26 -10.03
N GLU A 52 12.86 29.16 -9.07
CA GLU A 52 12.88 28.84 -7.65
C GLU A 52 11.83 29.63 -6.85
N LEU A 53 10.95 28.92 -6.14
CA LEU A 53 10.02 29.49 -5.16
C LEU A 53 10.45 29.06 -3.75
N VAL A 54 10.64 30.02 -2.85
CA VAL A 54 11.05 29.75 -1.48
C VAL A 54 9.98 30.15 -0.47
N VAL A 55 9.95 29.41 0.63
CA VAL A 55 9.09 29.70 1.77
C VAL A 55 9.99 30.13 2.94
N PRO A 56 9.94 31.37 3.40
CA PRO A 56 10.65 31.78 4.61
C PRO A 56 10.19 30.92 5.79
N ARG A 57 11.13 30.53 6.65
CA ARG A 57 10.83 29.62 7.76
C ARG A 57 9.70 30.14 8.64
N GLY A 58 8.65 29.31 8.81
CA GLY A 58 7.48 29.66 9.60
C GLY A 58 6.40 28.57 9.56
N ILE A 59 5.27 28.84 10.22
CA ILE A 59 4.09 27.98 10.20
C ILE A 59 3.01 28.65 9.35
N TYR A 60 2.66 28.04 8.24
CA TYR A 60 1.70 28.56 7.27
C TYR A 60 0.43 27.71 7.30
N ARG A 61 -0.73 28.35 7.53
CA ARG A 61 -2.01 27.64 7.63
C ARG A 61 -2.83 27.80 6.36
N PHE A 62 -3.51 26.72 5.98
CA PHE A 62 -4.45 26.62 4.86
C PHE A 62 -5.83 26.29 5.42
N LEU A 63 -6.63 27.34 5.63
CA LEU A 63 -7.91 27.25 6.35
C LEU A 63 -9.12 27.12 5.43
N SER A 64 -8.92 27.26 4.12
CA SER A 64 -9.91 27.06 3.06
C SER A 64 -9.57 25.85 2.21
N GLY A 65 -10.45 25.45 1.29
CA GLY A 65 -10.15 24.40 0.31
C GLY A 65 -9.10 24.77 -0.73
N GLU A 66 -8.58 26.00 -0.74
CA GLU A 66 -7.48 26.41 -1.59
C GLU A 66 -6.16 25.82 -1.08
N HIS A 67 -5.45 25.13 -1.97
CA HIS A 67 -4.19 24.48 -1.69
C HIS A 67 -3.18 24.75 -2.82
N PRO A 68 -1.87 24.57 -2.57
CA PRO A 68 -0.85 24.73 -3.59
C PRO A 68 -1.01 23.72 -4.74
N VAL A 69 -1.13 24.24 -5.97
CA VAL A 69 -1.19 23.44 -7.22
C VAL A 69 -0.05 23.88 -8.14
N PHE A 70 0.94 23.01 -8.29
CA PHE A 70 2.05 23.18 -9.20
C PHE A 70 1.74 22.43 -10.50
N ASP A 71 1.48 23.15 -11.59
CA ASP A 71 1.07 22.57 -12.86
C ASP A 71 1.94 23.05 -14.02
N GLY A 72 2.58 22.13 -14.74
CA GLY A 72 3.34 22.40 -15.95
C GLY A 72 4.67 23.13 -15.77
N LEU A 73 5.20 23.19 -14.55
CA LEU A 73 6.48 23.86 -14.28
C LEU A 73 7.66 23.01 -14.77
N ARG A 74 8.70 23.68 -15.30
CA ARG A 74 9.90 23.04 -15.81
C ARG A 74 11.15 23.63 -15.19
N ASP A 75 12.16 22.78 -14.98
CA ASP A 75 13.44 23.18 -14.38
C ASP A 75 13.26 23.98 -13.07
N PHE A 76 12.33 23.53 -12.25
CA PHE A 76 11.79 24.27 -11.12
C PHE A 76 12.20 23.68 -9.77
N ARG A 77 12.41 24.53 -8.78
CA ARG A 77 12.64 24.15 -7.38
C ARG A 77 11.66 24.85 -6.45
N PHE A 78 11.05 24.08 -5.57
CA PHE A 78 10.33 24.57 -4.41
C PHE A 78 11.11 24.23 -3.16
N ASP A 79 11.63 25.24 -2.46
CA ASP A 79 12.33 25.09 -1.18
C ASP A 79 11.42 25.60 -0.05
N GLY A 80 10.93 24.68 0.76
CA GLY A 80 10.06 25.00 1.89
C GLY A 80 10.77 25.69 3.05
N GLY A 81 12.11 25.88 3.02
CA GLY A 81 12.88 26.62 4.02
C GLY A 81 12.78 26.07 5.45
N GLY A 82 12.47 24.79 5.62
CA GLY A 82 12.19 24.17 6.93
C GLY A 82 10.88 24.66 7.55
N SER A 83 9.95 25.14 6.75
CA SER A 83 8.62 25.60 7.19
C SER A 83 7.66 24.46 7.42
N GLU A 84 6.60 24.73 8.17
CA GLU A 84 5.48 23.81 8.40
C GLU A 84 4.22 24.34 7.71
N LEU A 85 3.57 23.50 6.89
CA LEU A 85 2.33 23.77 6.20
C LEU A 85 1.20 22.98 6.85
N ILE A 86 0.22 23.68 7.45
CA ILE A 86 -0.89 23.06 8.20
C ILE A 86 -2.21 23.23 7.45
N PHE A 87 -2.90 22.12 7.19
CA PHE A 87 -4.15 22.07 6.42
C PHE A 87 -5.34 21.71 7.34
N SER A 88 -6.48 22.43 7.16
CA SER A 88 -7.68 22.26 8.00
C SER A 88 -8.91 21.80 7.21
N THR A 89 -8.81 21.55 5.92
CA THR A 89 -9.94 21.16 5.05
C THR A 89 -9.67 19.88 4.29
N ALA A 90 -10.70 19.06 4.10
CA ALA A 90 -10.62 17.80 3.39
C ALA A 90 -10.48 18.02 1.85
N ALA A 91 -9.35 18.58 1.46
CA ALA A 91 -8.87 18.71 0.08
C ALA A 91 -7.44 18.16 0.02
N ALA A 92 -6.91 17.87 -1.16
CA ALA A 92 -5.49 17.56 -1.31
C ALA A 92 -4.65 18.68 -0.72
N PHE A 93 -3.55 18.35 -0.02
CA PHE A 93 -2.73 19.39 0.59
C PHE A 93 -1.85 20.08 -0.45
N VAL A 94 -1.20 19.27 -1.31
CA VAL A 94 -0.35 19.76 -2.40
C VAL A 94 -0.58 18.90 -3.65
N THR A 95 -0.88 19.54 -4.77
CA THR A 95 -0.96 18.87 -6.08
C THR A 95 0.23 19.30 -6.94
N ILE A 96 0.95 18.31 -7.48
CA ILE A 96 2.07 18.51 -8.42
C ILE A 96 1.77 17.71 -9.68
N ARG A 97 1.57 18.40 -10.80
CA ARG A 97 1.19 17.72 -12.03
C ARG A 97 1.85 18.28 -13.27
N HIS A 98 2.14 17.41 -14.23
CA HIS A 98 2.74 17.74 -15.53
C HIS A 98 4.04 18.57 -15.43
N CYS A 99 4.72 18.51 -14.28
CA CYS A 99 6.01 19.17 -14.09
C CYS A 99 7.14 18.32 -14.68
N GLU A 100 8.21 18.98 -15.12
CA GLU A 100 9.37 18.32 -15.70
C GLU A 100 10.67 18.86 -15.11
N ARG A 101 11.56 17.97 -14.65
CA ARG A 101 12.80 18.31 -13.92
C ARG A 101 12.53 19.28 -12.78
N ALA A 102 11.69 18.82 -11.84
CA ALA A 102 11.28 19.61 -10.69
C ALA A 102 11.75 18.99 -9.37
N VAL A 103 12.08 19.84 -8.40
CA VAL A 103 12.51 19.46 -7.06
C VAL A 103 11.63 20.16 -6.03
N PHE A 104 11.10 19.39 -5.08
CA PHE A 104 10.34 19.88 -3.93
C PHE A 104 11.01 19.37 -2.67
N GLU A 105 11.41 20.27 -1.78
CA GLU A 105 12.22 19.85 -0.64
C GLU A 105 12.11 20.73 0.61
N ASN A 106 12.53 20.14 1.75
CA ASN A 106 12.84 20.86 2.98
C ASN A 106 11.62 21.54 3.62
N PHE A 107 10.54 20.81 3.88
CA PHE A 107 9.38 21.30 4.62
C PHE A 107 8.59 20.17 5.30
N THR A 108 7.72 20.58 6.18
CA THR A 108 6.80 19.69 6.91
C THR A 108 5.37 19.98 6.51
N VAL A 109 4.55 18.93 6.45
CA VAL A 109 3.12 19.02 6.20
C VAL A 109 2.38 18.36 7.35
N ASP A 110 1.31 18.98 7.83
CA ASP A 110 0.46 18.40 8.86
C ASP A 110 -1.02 18.76 8.65
N TRP A 111 -1.88 17.97 9.26
CA TRP A 111 -3.30 18.25 9.41
C TRP A 111 -3.56 19.00 10.70
N ASP A 112 -4.56 19.89 10.72
CA ASP A 112 -4.97 20.60 11.92
C ASP A 112 -5.73 19.68 12.89
N TRP A 113 -4.97 18.89 13.60
CA TRP A 113 -5.48 17.89 14.55
C TRP A 113 -6.27 18.50 15.71
N ASP A 114 -5.93 19.72 16.12
CA ASP A 114 -6.61 20.40 17.23
C ASP A 114 -8.06 20.72 16.90
N GLN A 115 -8.34 20.98 15.63
CA GLN A 115 -9.69 21.21 15.13
C GLN A 115 -10.42 19.90 14.79
N GLN A 116 -9.72 18.98 14.16
CA GLN A 116 -10.30 17.76 13.60
C GLN A 116 -9.35 16.57 13.73
N PRO A 117 -9.30 15.89 14.89
CA PRO A 117 -8.44 14.71 15.05
C PRO A 117 -8.80 13.64 14.03
N LEU A 118 -7.76 13.05 13.39
CA LEU A 118 -7.95 12.00 12.38
C LEU A 118 -8.34 10.66 13.00
N ALA A 119 -7.87 10.40 14.22
CA ALA A 119 -8.18 9.20 14.98
C ALA A 119 -8.08 9.45 16.48
N SER A 120 -8.62 8.54 17.26
CA SER A 120 -8.57 8.54 18.72
C SER A 120 -8.16 7.17 19.24
N ILE A 121 -7.65 7.10 20.47
CA ILE A 121 -7.47 5.83 21.17
C ILE A 121 -8.75 5.52 21.92
N GLY A 122 -9.35 4.36 21.64
CA GLY A 122 -10.55 3.87 22.31
C GLY A 122 -10.28 2.60 23.12
N ARG A 123 -10.94 2.48 24.27
CA ARG A 123 -10.88 1.28 25.11
C ARG A 123 -12.27 0.70 25.30
N ILE A 124 -12.44 -0.59 25.09
CA ILE A 124 -13.70 -1.29 25.35
C ILE A 124 -13.95 -1.31 26.87
N ARG A 125 -15.04 -0.70 27.32
CA ARG A 125 -15.48 -0.74 28.72
C ARG A 125 -16.26 -1.98 29.03
N GLN A 126 -17.27 -2.25 28.20
CA GLN A 126 -18.17 -3.40 28.33
C GLN A 126 -18.73 -3.79 26.96
N VAL A 127 -19.16 -5.01 26.85
CA VAL A 127 -19.92 -5.56 25.73
C VAL A 127 -21.28 -6.00 26.27
N ALA A 128 -22.36 -5.68 25.58
CA ALA A 128 -23.70 -6.06 26.01
C ALA A 128 -23.88 -7.57 25.97
N GLU A 129 -24.71 -8.13 26.87
CA GLU A 129 -24.94 -9.58 26.97
C GLU A 129 -25.55 -10.17 25.69
N ASP A 130 -26.35 -9.39 24.96
CA ASP A 130 -26.93 -9.78 23.67
C ASP A 130 -25.94 -9.73 22.50
N GLY A 131 -24.74 -9.16 22.72
CA GLY A 131 -23.72 -9.02 21.72
C GLY A 131 -24.03 -8.02 20.60
N LEU A 132 -25.05 -7.17 20.76
CA LEU A 132 -25.47 -6.22 19.73
C LEU A 132 -24.94 -4.81 19.97
N SER A 133 -24.26 -4.57 21.07
CA SER A 133 -23.61 -3.28 21.32
C SER A 133 -22.41 -3.40 22.27
N PHE A 134 -21.55 -2.40 22.23
CA PHE A 134 -20.44 -2.26 23.18
C PHE A 134 -20.22 -0.80 23.54
N GLU A 135 -19.60 -0.56 24.69
CA GLU A 135 -19.20 0.77 25.13
C GLU A 135 -17.71 1.00 24.93
N LEU A 136 -17.38 2.07 24.22
CA LEU A 136 -16.04 2.53 23.91
C LEU A 136 -15.72 3.81 24.69
N GLU A 137 -14.74 3.73 25.57
CA GLU A 137 -14.19 4.91 26.26
C GLU A 137 -13.08 5.54 25.39
N LEU A 138 -13.10 6.87 25.31
CA LEU A 138 -12.09 7.68 24.63
C LEU A 138 -11.31 8.48 25.69
N PRO A 139 -10.23 7.94 26.27
CA PRO A 139 -9.56 8.53 27.46
C PRO A 139 -8.99 9.92 27.24
N GLU A 140 -8.66 10.27 25.98
CA GLU A 140 -8.06 11.57 25.62
C GLU A 140 -9.08 12.74 25.64
N TYR A 141 -10.38 12.44 25.75
CA TYR A 141 -11.42 13.46 25.73
C TYR A 141 -11.93 13.78 27.14
N GLU A 142 -11.76 15.03 27.55
CA GLU A 142 -12.37 15.57 28.77
C GLU A 142 -13.81 16.04 28.54
N GLY A 143 -14.55 15.45 27.67
CA GLY A 143 -15.93 15.84 27.34
C GLY A 143 -16.49 15.01 26.21
N VAL A 144 -17.62 15.46 25.63
CA VAL A 144 -18.14 14.83 24.41
C VAL A 144 -17.09 14.92 23.32
N PRO A 145 -16.71 13.81 22.68
CA PRO A 145 -15.75 13.85 21.59
C PRO A 145 -16.19 14.86 20.52
N LYS A 146 -15.25 15.65 20.02
CA LYS A 146 -15.52 16.66 18.97
C LYS A 146 -16.08 16.03 17.70
N ARG A 147 -15.79 14.73 17.48
CA ARG A 147 -16.25 13.99 16.33
C ARG A 147 -16.68 12.58 16.74
N PHE A 148 -17.85 12.17 16.28
CA PHE A 148 -18.45 10.86 16.57
C PHE A 148 -18.40 9.90 15.40
N ASP A 149 -17.98 10.34 14.23
CA ASP A 149 -17.88 9.46 13.05
C ASP A 149 -16.81 8.42 13.30
N ILE A 150 -17.24 7.19 13.48
CA ILE A 150 -16.36 6.04 13.60
C ILE A 150 -16.41 5.30 12.28
N ARG A 151 -15.33 5.44 11.50
CA ARG A 151 -15.21 4.83 10.18
C ARG A 151 -14.62 3.44 10.25
N THR A 152 -13.64 3.28 11.14
CA THR A 152 -13.00 1.97 11.37
C THR A 152 -12.51 1.86 12.81
N LEU A 153 -12.39 0.61 13.29
CA LEU A 153 -11.73 0.25 14.53
C LEU A 153 -10.59 -0.70 14.20
N ASN A 154 -9.35 -0.30 14.48
CA ASN A 154 -8.19 -1.16 14.30
C ASN A 154 -7.64 -1.56 15.67
N PRO A 155 -7.45 -2.87 15.95
CA PRO A 155 -6.89 -3.30 17.22
C PRO A 155 -5.52 -2.69 17.44
N MET A 156 -5.23 -2.29 18.67
CA MET A 156 -3.96 -1.67 19.06
C MET A 156 -3.34 -2.44 20.22
N ASN A 157 -2.05 -2.70 20.15
CA ASN A 157 -1.32 -3.25 21.27
C ASN A 157 -1.12 -2.16 22.35
N PRO A 158 -1.73 -2.30 23.54
CA PRO A 158 -1.67 -1.24 24.57
C PRO A 158 -0.29 -1.07 25.22
N ARG A 159 0.64 -2.03 25.04
CA ARG A 159 1.99 -1.97 25.61
C ARG A 159 2.97 -1.23 24.70
N THR A 160 2.88 -1.49 23.40
CA THR A 160 3.76 -0.90 22.38
C THR A 160 3.16 0.33 21.72
N LEU A 161 1.84 0.54 21.89
CA LEU A 161 1.04 1.58 21.23
C LEU A 161 1.14 1.50 19.70
N THR A 162 1.17 0.26 19.19
CA THR A 162 1.28 -0.03 17.76
C THR A 162 -0.01 -0.61 17.21
N PRO A 163 -0.33 -0.41 15.93
CA PRO A 163 -1.42 -1.12 15.27
C PRO A 163 -1.22 -2.63 15.34
N GLY A 164 -2.33 -3.35 15.47
CA GLY A 164 -2.34 -4.80 15.51
C GLY A 164 -2.08 -5.39 16.90
N CYS A 165 -2.82 -6.43 17.21
CA CYS A 165 -2.55 -7.31 18.34
C CYS A 165 -3.12 -8.70 18.05
N GLU A 166 -2.51 -9.72 18.62
CA GLU A 166 -2.98 -11.09 18.50
C GLU A 166 -4.44 -11.23 18.94
N GLY A 167 -5.25 -11.88 18.11
CA GLY A 167 -6.68 -12.11 18.36
C GLY A 167 -7.56 -10.86 18.26
N GLY A 168 -7.01 -9.73 17.84
CA GLY A 168 -7.77 -8.51 17.59
C GLY A 168 -8.55 -8.57 16.28
N LYS A 169 -9.84 -8.23 16.31
CA LYS A 169 -10.69 -8.08 15.13
C LYS A 169 -10.66 -6.63 14.64
N GLU A 170 -10.45 -6.43 13.35
CA GLU A 170 -10.68 -5.16 12.69
C GLU A 170 -12.14 -5.02 12.29
N PHE A 171 -12.65 -3.79 12.41
CA PHE A 171 -13.96 -3.40 11.91
C PHE A 171 -13.75 -2.32 10.85
N SER A 172 -13.83 -2.70 9.59
CA SER A 172 -13.63 -1.81 8.44
C SER A 172 -14.54 -2.21 7.28
N GLY A 173 -14.94 -1.23 6.48
CA GLY A 173 -15.71 -1.46 5.26
C GLY A 173 -17.22 -1.62 5.43
N GLU A 174 -17.70 -2.12 6.55
CA GLU A 174 -19.12 -2.07 6.93
C GLU A 174 -19.32 -0.97 7.97
N PRO A 175 -20.39 -0.19 7.88
CA PRO A 175 -20.68 0.81 8.89
C PRO A 175 -20.90 0.10 10.23
N LEU A 176 -20.14 0.50 11.23
CA LEU A 176 -20.57 0.29 12.59
C LEU A 176 -21.93 0.98 12.74
N GLY A 177 -22.82 0.38 13.50
CA GLY A 177 -24.13 0.99 13.79
C GLY A 177 -24.01 2.35 14.48
N PRO A 178 -25.13 3.00 14.78
CA PRO A 178 -25.14 4.31 15.40
C PRO A 178 -24.31 4.37 16.67
N ALA A 179 -23.55 5.43 16.83
CA ALA A 179 -22.83 5.74 18.07
C ALA A 179 -23.65 6.74 18.91
N THR A 180 -23.90 6.41 20.18
CA THR A 180 -24.60 7.29 21.14
C THR A 180 -23.72 7.61 22.33
N VAL A 181 -23.76 8.86 22.81
CA VAL A 181 -23.02 9.28 24.00
C VAL A 181 -23.69 8.69 25.24
N VAL A 182 -22.97 7.91 26.03
CA VAL A 182 -23.47 7.30 27.29
C VAL A 182 -22.80 7.86 28.54
N ALA A 183 -21.63 8.46 28.37
CA ALA A 183 -20.92 9.16 29.43
C ALA A 183 -20.06 10.28 28.85
N ARG A 184 -19.41 11.08 29.71
CA ARG A 184 -18.61 12.26 29.32
C ARG A 184 -17.55 11.95 28.25
N ASN A 185 -16.98 10.75 28.27
CA ASN A 185 -15.95 10.30 27.35
C ASN A 185 -16.22 8.88 26.83
N ALA A 186 -17.48 8.45 26.79
CA ALA A 186 -17.83 7.11 26.34
C ALA A 186 -19.00 7.12 25.38
N LEU A 187 -18.87 6.27 24.36
CA LEU A 187 -19.86 6.04 23.33
C LEU A 187 -20.36 4.60 23.42
N ARG A 188 -21.66 4.40 23.26
CA ARG A 188 -22.23 3.09 22.93
C ARG A 188 -22.33 2.98 21.43
N ILE A 189 -21.79 1.90 20.88
CA ILE A 189 -21.76 1.58 19.45
C ILE A 189 -22.59 0.33 19.24
N GLU A 190 -23.53 0.38 18.31
CA GLU A 190 -24.32 -0.77 17.90
C GLU A 190 -23.58 -1.57 16.85
N LEU A 191 -23.72 -2.90 16.89
CA LEU A 191 -23.13 -3.82 15.92
C LEU A 191 -24.22 -4.32 14.98
N PRO A 192 -23.99 -4.29 13.65
CA PRO A 192 -24.95 -4.79 12.69
C PRO A 192 -25.11 -6.31 12.75
N ASN A 193 -24.11 -7.02 13.29
CA ASN A 193 -24.08 -8.48 13.38
C ASN A 193 -23.58 -8.94 14.76
N ALA A 194 -24.39 -9.68 15.48
CA ALA A 194 -24.04 -10.26 16.79
C ALA A 194 -22.85 -11.26 16.72
N ALA A 195 -22.57 -11.86 15.56
CA ALA A 195 -21.45 -12.78 15.43
C ALA A 195 -20.08 -12.10 15.67
N ASP A 196 -19.99 -10.79 15.48
CA ASP A 196 -18.74 -10.04 15.64
C ASP A 196 -18.39 -9.73 17.09
N TYR A 197 -19.37 -9.80 18.03
CA TYR A 197 -19.13 -9.46 19.44
C TYR A 197 -18.15 -10.41 20.13
N ARG A 198 -18.04 -11.66 19.67
CA ARG A 198 -17.12 -12.68 20.22
C ARG A 198 -15.66 -12.25 20.24
N PHE A 199 -15.29 -11.31 19.37
CA PHE A 199 -13.94 -10.76 19.29
C PHE A 199 -13.70 -9.58 20.21
N LEU A 200 -14.78 -8.95 20.71
CA LEU A 200 -14.72 -7.78 21.58
C LEU A 200 -14.63 -8.21 23.03
N LYS A 201 -13.65 -7.69 23.76
CA LYS A 201 -13.46 -7.96 25.18
C LYS A 201 -13.21 -6.67 25.95
N PRO A 202 -13.78 -6.50 27.14
CA PRO A 202 -13.45 -5.37 28.01
C PRO A 202 -11.93 -5.26 28.20
N GLY A 203 -11.42 -4.05 28.11
CA GLY A 203 -10.00 -3.74 28.23
C GLY A 203 -9.20 -3.73 26.93
N GLN A 204 -9.74 -4.26 25.84
CA GLN A 204 -9.09 -4.13 24.52
C GLN A 204 -9.01 -2.66 24.11
N THR A 205 -7.93 -2.34 23.41
CA THR A 205 -7.65 -0.98 22.92
C THR A 205 -7.70 -0.97 21.40
N TYR A 206 -8.26 0.11 20.86
CA TYR A 206 -8.44 0.32 19.43
C TYR A 206 -7.97 1.71 18.99
N ILE A 207 -7.44 1.77 17.77
CA ILE A 207 -7.35 3.01 17.01
C ILE A 207 -8.72 3.23 16.36
N VAL A 208 -9.39 4.29 16.75
CA VAL A 208 -10.71 4.71 16.27
C VAL A 208 -10.49 5.74 15.17
N ARG A 209 -10.59 5.35 13.90
CA ARG A 209 -10.39 6.30 12.81
C ARG A 209 -11.67 7.06 12.47
N HIS A 210 -11.54 8.37 12.37
CA HIS A 210 -12.61 9.29 11.98
C HIS A 210 -12.56 9.63 10.48
N TYR A 211 -11.40 9.44 9.87
CA TYR A 211 -11.12 9.60 8.43
C TYR A 211 -10.51 8.33 7.89
N VAL A 212 -10.64 8.08 6.56
CA VAL A 212 -10.04 6.92 5.88
C VAL A 212 -9.38 7.35 4.57
N TYR A 213 -10.16 7.67 3.53
CA TYR A 213 -9.69 8.09 2.20
C TYR A 213 -10.29 9.46 1.84
N ASP A 214 -10.34 10.40 2.79
CA ASP A 214 -11.09 11.65 2.62
C ASP A 214 -10.33 12.70 1.81
N ALA A 215 -9.00 12.82 2.01
CA ALA A 215 -8.15 13.71 1.21
C ALA A 215 -6.68 13.30 1.32
N ASN A 216 -5.91 13.54 0.25
CA ASN A 216 -4.52 13.14 0.17
C ASN A 216 -3.55 14.23 0.64
N GLY A 217 -2.38 13.85 1.12
CA GLY A 217 -1.29 14.77 1.40
C GLY A 217 -0.74 15.34 0.09
N PHE A 218 -0.11 14.51 -0.71
CA PHE A 218 0.41 14.88 -2.02
C PHE A 218 -0.26 14.09 -3.14
N GLU A 219 -0.65 14.79 -4.21
CA GLU A 219 -1.06 14.20 -5.48
C GLU A 219 -0.01 14.50 -6.54
N LEU A 220 0.68 13.45 -7.00
CA LEU A 220 1.74 13.50 -7.99
C LEU A 220 1.23 12.87 -9.30
N GLN A 221 0.97 13.71 -10.31
CA GLN A 221 0.26 13.27 -11.51
C GLN A 221 1.03 13.63 -12.79
N GLY A 222 1.45 12.63 -13.56
CA GLY A 222 2.02 12.84 -14.90
C GLY A 222 3.31 13.65 -14.94
N ASN A 223 4.04 13.76 -13.84
CA ASN A 223 5.32 14.46 -13.82
C ASN A 223 6.43 13.59 -14.42
N ARG A 224 7.49 14.23 -14.87
CA ARG A 224 8.71 13.59 -15.35
C ARG A 224 9.94 14.21 -14.70
N HIS A 225 10.84 13.33 -14.22
CA HIS A 225 12.04 13.77 -13.50
C HIS A 225 11.69 14.62 -12.26
N LEU A 226 10.80 14.09 -11.41
CA LEU A 226 10.39 14.73 -10.16
C LEU A 226 11.21 14.20 -8.98
N ARG A 227 11.78 15.10 -8.18
CA ARG A 227 12.41 14.75 -6.90
C ARG A 227 11.66 15.38 -5.75
N MET A 228 11.22 14.55 -4.81
CA MET A 228 10.69 14.94 -3.50
C MET A 228 11.74 14.58 -2.46
N ALA A 229 12.24 15.56 -1.69
CA ALA A 229 13.34 15.31 -0.76
C ALA A 229 13.13 15.99 0.60
N ASP A 230 13.53 15.31 1.67
CA ASP A 230 13.50 15.87 3.03
C ASP A 230 12.14 16.48 3.41
N ILE A 231 11.04 15.82 3.02
CA ILE A 231 9.67 16.23 3.32
C ILE A 231 9.13 15.35 4.44
N THR A 232 8.59 15.96 5.50
CA THR A 232 7.93 15.24 6.59
C THR A 232 6.43 15.45 6.54
N ILE A 233 5.65 14.37 6.54
CA ILE A 233 4.19 14.38 6.68
C ILE A 233 3.85 13.79 8.05
N TYR A 234 3.32 14.62 8.94
CA TYR A 234 2.90 14.15 10.26
C TYR A 234 1.49 13.57 10.26
N SER A 235 0.62 14.06 9.41
CA SER A 235 -0.71 13.46 9.23
C SER A 235 -1.40 13.90 7.94
N ALA A 236 -2.23 12.99 7.40
CA ALA A 236 -3.11 13.24 6.27
C ALA A 236 -4.42 12.43 6.42
N PRO A 237 -5.60 12.99 6.06
CA PRO A 237 -6.89 12.30 6.18
C PRO A 237 -7.17 11.32 5.03
N GLY A 238 -6.14 10.83 4.37
CA GLY A 238 -6.11 9.87 3.29
C GLY A 238 -4.70 9.33 3.12
N HIS A 239 -4.27 9.10 1.88
CA HIS A 239 -2.89 8.74 1.57
C HIS A 239 -1.93 9.91 1.82
N ALA A 240 -0.69 9.62 2.26
CA ALA A 240 0.30 10.68 2.38
C ALA A 240 0.83 11.10 1.00
N PHE A 241 1.14 10.14 0.12
CA PHE A 241 1.49 10.36 -1.29
C PHE A 241 0.59 9.50 -2.18
N VAL A 242 -0.01 10.10 -3.21
CA VAL A 242 -0.68 9.41 -4.31
C VAL A 242 0.05 9.72 -5.61
N VAL A 243 0.43 8.69 -6.34
CA VAL A 243 1.15 8.79 -7.61
C VAL A 243 0.33 8.17 -8.72
N SER A 244 0.07 8.94 -9.79
CA SER A 244 -0.77 8.48 -10.90
C SER A 244 -0.52 9.25 -12.21
N GLY A 245 -1.36 9.04 -13.21
CA GLY A 245 -1.41 9.87 -14.41
C GLY A 245 -0.15 9.79 -15.28
N GLU A 246 0.39 8.60 -15.50
CA GLU A 246 1.62 8.40 -16.30
C GLU A 246 2.89 8.99 -15.67
N GLN A 247 2.91 9.16 -14.35
CA GLN A 247 4.09 9.58 -13.60
C GLN A 247 5.30 8.71 -13.94
N ARG A 248 6.47 9.35 -14.21
CA ARG A 248 7.68 8.62 -14.61
C ARG A 248 8.97 9.32 -14.20
N ASN A 249 10.01 8.55 -13.92
CA ASN A 249 11.34 9.04 -13.53
C ASN A 249 11.26 9.97 -12.31
N TRP A 250 10.94 9.43 -11.15
CA TRP A 250 10.75 10.21 -9.94
C TRP A 250 11.37 9.54 -8.71
N THR A 251 11.56 10.33 -7.65
CA THR A 251 12.10 9.80 -6.39
C THR A 251 11.47 10.43 -5.16
N LEU A 252 11.32 9.62 -4.11
CA LEU A 252 11.23 10.06 -2.72
C LEU A 252 12.57 9.78 -2.06
N ASP A 253 13.24 10.79 -1.54
CA ASP A 253 14.55 10.67 -0.90
C ASP A 253 14.54 11.38 0.47
N GLY A 254 14.74 10.64 1.55
CA GLY A 254 14.71 11.19 2.90
C GLY A 254 13.33 11.68 3.38
N CYS A 255 12.24 11.29 2.68
CA CYS A 255 10.89 11.66 3.06
C CYS A 255 10.40 10.84 4.27
N ARG A 256 9.53 11.44 5.09
CA ARG A 256 9.03 10.81 6.31
C ARG A 256 7.52 10.92 6.42
N VAL A 257 6.85 9.81 6.64
CA VAL A 257 5.42 9.75 7.00
C VAL A 257 5.32 9.14 8.38
N VAL A 258 5.26 9.98 9.41
CA VAL A 258 5.43 9.58 10.81
C VAL A 258 4.50 10.36 11.72
N LYS A 259 4.16 9.82 12.87
CA LYS A 259 3.40 10.58 13.88
C LYS A 259 4.16 11.82 14.33
N ARG A 260 3.42 12.90 14.62
CA ARG A 260 4.05 14.12 15.16
C ARG A 260 4.69 13.84 16.53
N PRO A 261 6.00 14.08 16.68
CA PRO A 261 6.70 13.86 17.96
C PRO A 261 6.12 14.70 19.11
N GLY A 262 6.14 14.13 20.32
CA GLY A 262 5.65 14.80 21.52
C GLY A 262 4.13 14.93 21.60
N THR A 263 3.38 14.19 20.78
CA THR A 263 1.91 14.14 20.82
C THR A 263 1.41 12.73 21.16
N THR A 264 0.14 12.62 21.52
CA THR A 264 -0.55 11.33 21.77
C THR A 264 -1.17 10.73 20.49
N ARG A 265 -0.93 11.31 19.33
CA ARG A 265 -1.48 10.83 18.05
C ARG A 265 -1.14 9.36 17.82
N CYS A 266 -2.15 8.59 17.44
CA CYS A 266 -2.02 7.14 17.24
C CYS A 266 -1.85 6.73 15.76
N ILE A 267 -1.97 7.68 14.83
CA ILE A 267 -1.87 7.46 13.40
C ILE A 267 -1.13 8.63 12.72
N SER A 268 -0.49 8.38 11.60
CA SER A 268 0.02 9.37 10.64
C SER A 268 -1.01 9.59 9.51
N ALA A 269 -0.80 9.05 8.32
CA ALA A 269 -1.82 9.03 7.26
C ALA A 269 -2.94 8.05 7.60
N THR A 270 -4.20 8.35 7.24
CA THR A 270 -5.33 7.44 7.49
C THR A 270 -5.49 6.36 6.42
N ALA A 271 -4.72 6.41 5.35
CA ALA A 271 -4.58 5.41 4.31
C ALA A 271 -3.10 5.08 4.10
N ASP A 272 -2.64 4.80 2.87
CA ASP A 272 -1.25 4.41 2.61
C ASP A 272 -0.25 5.55 2.86
N GLY A 273 0.97 5.17 3.19
CA GLY A 273 2.10 6.10 3.20
C GLY A 273 2.44 6.58 1.78
N CYS A 274 2.50 5.67 0.82
CA CYS A 274 2.64 6.02 -0.59
C CYS A 274 1.86 5.01 -1.45
N HIS A 275 0.90 5.50 -2.23
CA HIS A 275 0.04 4.75 -3.12
C HIS A 275 0.38 5.07 -4.58
N ILE A 276 0.84 4.08 -5.35
CA ILE A 276 1.29 4.24 -6.72
C ILE A 276 0.40 3.40 -7.62
N SER A 277 -0.33 4.05 -8.52
CA SER A 277 -1.19 3.37 -9.47
C SER A 277 -1.26 4.13 -10.80
N ASN A 278 -1.53 3.41 -11.89
CA ASN A 278 -1.67 4.00 -13.23
C ASN A 278 -0.50 4.94 -13.58
N SER A 279 0.73 4.49 -13.30
CA SER A 279 1.97 5.23 -13.58
C SER A 279 2.75 4.59 -14.72
N GLN A 280 3.90 5.13 -15.06
CA GLN A 280 4.86 4.54 -16.00
C GLN A 280 6.18 4.16 -15.31
N GLY A 281 6.14 3.97 -14.00
CA GLY A 281 7.24 3.46 -13.21
C GLY A 281 8.52 4.30 -13.26
N HIS A 282 9.68 3.60 -13.23
CA HIS A 282 11.02 4.20 -13.21
C HIS A 282 11.22 5.11 -11.99
N PHE A 283 11.10 4.58 -10.79
CA PHE A 283 11.22 5.39 -9.58
C PHE A 283 12.13 4.79 -8.51
N VAL A 284 12.58 5.65 -7.62
CA VAL A 284 13.40 5.29 -6.46
C VAL A 284 12.74 5.83 -5.20
N ILE A 285 12.56 4.97 -4.22
CA ILE A 285 12.15 5.36 -2.86
C ILE A 285 13.28 4.94 -1.92
N GLU A 286 13.98 5.92 -1.37
CA GLU A 286 15.18 5.64 -0.57
C GLU A 286 15.33 6.56 0.63
N ASN A 287 15.98 6.04 1.67
CA ASN A 287 16.27 6.76 2.91
C ASN A 287 15.01 7.31 3.63
N CYS A 288 13.84 6.73 3.34
CA CYS A 288 12.54 7.18 3.84
C CYS A 288 12.14 6.44 5.13
N ASP A 289 11.21 7.06 5.86
CA ASP A 289 10.65 6.54 7.11
C ASP A 289 9.11 6.56 7.03
N PHE A 290 8.48 5.37 7.00
CA PHE A 290 7.03 5.22 6.93
C PHE A 290 6.50 4.45 8.14
N SER A 291 5.58 5.06 8.89
CA SER A 291 5.04 4.43 10.08
C SER A 291 3.64 4.92 10.45
N TYR A 292 2.91 4.06 11.15
CA TYR A 292 1.59 4.36 11.70
C TYR A 292 0.56 4.78 10.66
N ASN A 293 0.68 4.34 9.41
CA ASN A 293 -0.34 4.59 8.39
C ASN A 293 -1.57 3.70 8.65
N GLY A 294 -2.72 4.16 8.20
CA GLY A 294 -3.98 3.44 8.33
C GLY A 294 -4.15 2.31 7.31
N ASP A 295 -3.26 2.22 6.32
CA ASP A 295 -3.15 1.12 5.36
C ASP A 295 -1.67 0.80 5.08
N ASP A 296 -1.25 0.44 3.86
CA ASP A 296 0.12 0.03 3.57
C ASP A 296 1.14 1.17 3.73
N CYS A 297 2.38 0.86 4.08
CA CYS A 297 3.42 1.89 4.00
C CYS A 297 3.69 2.26 2.54
N LEU A 298 3.72 1.26 1.65
CA LEU A 298 3.92 1.45 0.22
C LEU A 298 3.09 0.43 -0.55
N ASN A 299 2.25 0.90 -1.47
CA ASN A 299 1.49 0.07 -2.42
C ASN A 299 1.87 0.45 -3.86
N ILE A 300 2.28 -0.53 -4.67
CA ILE A 300 2.70 -0.34 -6.06
C ILE A 300 1.84 -1.25 -6.94
N HIS A 301 0.91 -0.69 -7.68
CA HIS A 301 0.02 -1.46 -8.54
C HIS A 301 -0.44 -0.68 -9.78
N ASP A 302 -1.09 -1.38 -10.69
CA ASP A 302 -1.97 -0.83 -11.70
C ASP A 302 -3.31 -1.56 -11.60
N ASN A 303 -4.38 -0.98 -12.11
CA ASN A 303 -5.70 -1.52 -11.94
C ASN A 303 -6.10 -2.43 -13.10
N SER A 304 -6.89 -3.46 -12.80
CA SER A 304 -7.55 -4.31 -13.78
C SER A 304 -9.07 -4.16 -13.73
N VAL A 305 -9.75 -4.68 -14.74
CA VAL A 305 -11.20 -4.76 -14.78
C VAL A 305 -11.63 -6.19 -15.04
N GLN A 306 -12.49 -6.73 -14.20
CA GLN A 306 -12.99 -8.08 -14.31
C GLN A 306 -14.33 -8.10 -15.06
N GLY A 307 -14.37 -8.83 -16.16
CA GLY A 307 -15.57 -9.06 -16.94
C GLY A 307 -16.05 -7.86 -17.75
N PHE A 308 -16.86 -8.14 -18.75
CA PHE A 308 -17.50 -7.15 -19.61
C PHE A 308 -18.76 -7.71 -20.26
N GLU A 309 -19.62 -6.82 -20.77
CA GLU A 309 -20.72 -7.16 -21.67
C GLU A 309 -20.33 -6.84 -23.11
N ARG A 310 -20.39 -7.82 -24.01
CA ARG A 310 -20.20 -7.59 -25.44
C ARG A 310 -21.46 -7.02 -26.06
N ILE A 311 -21.41 -5.77 -26.55
CA ILE A 311 -22.55 -5.07 -27.12
C ILE A 311 -22.43 -4.84 -28.65
N GLY A 312 -21.32 -5.30 -29.23
CA GLY A 312 -21.07 -5.23 -30.69
C GLY A 312 -19.84 -6.05 -31.05
N VAL A 313 -19.55 -6.15 -32.37
CA VAL A 313 -18.38 -6.93 -32.85
C VAL A 313 -17.05 -6.38 -32.38
N ALA A 314 -16.95 -5.07 -32.13
CA ALA A 314 -15.77 -4.38 -31.63
C ALA A 314 -16.12 -3.52 -30.42
N LYS A 315 -17.25 -3.76 -29.72
CA LYS A 315 -17.73 -2.86 -28.67
C LYS A 315 -18.09 -3.61 -27.38
N LEU A 316 -17.57 -3.11 -26.27
CA LEU A 316 -17.81 -3.65 -24.94
C LEU A 316 -18.43 -2.60 -24.02
N ARG A 317 -19.21 -3.08 -23.06
CA ARG A 317 -19.66 -2.30 -21.91
C ARG A 317 -19.00 -2.83 -20.65
N LEU A 318 -18.37 -1.92 -19.89
CA LEU A 318 -17.81 -2.16 -18.57
C LEU A 318 -18.73 -1.54 -17.52
N SER A 319 -19.13 -2.33 -16.56
CA SER A 319 -19.91 -1.89 -15.41
C SER A 319 -19.05 -1.96 -14.15
N ARG A 320 -19.33 -1.10 -13.16
CA ARG A 320 -18.58 -1.02 -11.90
C ARG A 320 -17.09 -0.65 -12.09
N VAL A 321 -16.82 0.18 -13.08
CA VAL A 321 -15.51 0.80 -13.31
C VAL A 321 -15.62 2.28 -12.97
N PHE A 322 -14.55 2.84 -12.40
CA PHE A 322 -14.50 4.24 -11.99
C PHE A 322 -13.44 4.97 -12.81
N LYS A 323 -13.79 6.07 -13.43
CA LYS A 323 -12.88 6.83 -14.30
C LYS A 323 -11.57 7.22 -13.58
N TRP A 324 -11.65 7.55 -12.32
CA TRP A 324 -10.48 7.91 -11.52
C TRP A 324 -9.56 6.71 -11.21
N ARG A 325 -10.11 5.49 -11.17
CA ARG A 325 -9.38 4.25 -10.88
C ARG A 325 -8.92 3.53 -12.15
N ASN A 326 -9.79 3.44 -13.14
CA ASN A 326 -9.56 2.70 -14.38
C ASN A 326 -9.73 3.63 -15.59
N PRO A 327 -8.84 4.62 -15.80
CA PRO A 327 -8.98 5.51 -16.95
C PRO A 327 -8.77 4.76 -18.26
N PHE A 328 -9.69 5.00 -19.21
CA PHE A 328 -9.62 4.49 -20.57
C PHE A 328 -9.74 5.66 -21.53
N ASP A 329 -8.74 5.80 -22.41
CA ASP A 329 -8.66 6.87 -23.39
C ASP A 329 -8.49 6.29 -24.80
N GLU A 330 -8.78 7.11 -25.82
CA GLU A 330 -8.48 6.77 -27.22
C GLU A 330 -6.99 6.45 -27.39
N GLY A 331 -6.68 5.37 -28.10
CA GLY A 331 -5.32 4.89 -28.33
C GLY A 331 -4.80 3.92 -27.28
N ASP A 332 -5.47 3.74 -26.15
CA ASP A 332 -5.01 2.85 -25.10
C ASP A 332 -5.00 1.37 -25.55
N PRO A 333 -3.92 0.62 -25.29
CA PRO A 333 -3.85 -0.81 -25.60
C PRO A 333 -4.42 -1.63 -24.43
N ILE A 334 -5.47 -2.38 -24.70
CA ILE A 334 -6.14 -3.25 -23.72
C ILE A 334 -5.73 -4.70 -23.96
N GLU A 335 -5.05 -5.29 -22.97
CA GLU A 335 -4.75 -6.73 -22.95
C GLU A 335 -5.88 -7.50 -22.29
N PHE A 336 -6.28 -8.62 -22.89
CA PHE A 336 -7.26 -9.54 -22.33
C PHE A 336 -6.56 -10.77 -21.79
N ARG A 337 -6.87 -11.15 -20.55
CA ARG A 337 -6.42 -12.38 -19.91
C ARG A 337 -7.60 -13.21 -19.45
N ARG A 338 -7.40 -14.53 -19.39
CA ARG A 338 -8.41 -15.45 -18.85
C ARG A 338 -8.59 -15.24 -17.35
N ALA A 339 -9.64 -15.79 -16.78
CA ALA A 339 -9.95 -15.69 -15.35
C ALA A 339 -8.83 -16.23 -14.41
N ASP A 340 -7.97 -17.11 -14.92
CA ASP A 340 -6.78 -17.63 -14.23
C ASP A 340 -5.52 -16.77 -14.46
N LEU A 341 -5.66 -15.59 -15.05
CA LEU A 341 -4.61 -14.66 -15.47
C LEU A 341 -3.73 -15.14 -16.63
N SER A 342 -3.99 -16.31 -17.22
CA SER A 342 -3.25 -16.76 -18.41
C SER A 342 -3.56 -15.87 -19.62
N PRO A 343 -2.56 -15.62 -20.52
CA PRO A 343 -2.77 -14.73 -21.65
C PRO A 343 -3.73 -15.33 -22.68
N THR A 344 -4.61 -14.52 -23.24
CA THR A 344 -5.38 -14.87 -24.43
C THR A 344 -4.58 -14.63 -25.73
N GLY A 345 -3.51 -13.82 -25.66
CA GLY A 345 -2.76 -13.34 -26.81
C GLY A 345 -3.41 -12.12 -27.49
N ILE A 346 -4.53 -11.63 -26.95
CA ILE A 346 -5.30 -10.52 -27.52
C ILE A 346 -4.92 -9.22 -26.84
N VAL A 347 -4.46 -8.26 -27.66
CA VAL A 347 -4.31 -6.85 -27.27
C VAL A 347 -5.05 -6.01 -28.31
N ALA A 348 -6.05 -5.25 -27.89
CA ALA A 348 -6.86 -4.41 -28.76
C ALA A 348 -6.70 -2.93 -28.39
N ARG A 349 -6.71 -2.05 -29.40
CA ARG A 349 -6.54 -0.60 -29.21
C ARG A 349 -7.90 0.09 -29.21
N ILE A 350 -8.11 0.98 -28.24
CA ILE A 350 -9.32 1.79 -28.09
C ILE A 350 -9.37 2.85 -29.20
N VAL A 351 -10.50 3.00 -29.88
CA VAL A 351 -10.79 4.14 -30.76
C VAL A 351 -11.79 5.11 -30.14
N GLU A 352 -12.61 4.65 -29.21
CA GLU A 352 -13.54 5.50 -28.46
C GLU A 352 -13.78 4.93 -27.06
N ALA A 353 -13.79 5.80 -26.06
CA ALA A 353 -14.20 5.48 -24.69
C ALA A 353 -15.26 6.48 -24.21
N GLN A 354 -16.47 6.01 -23.98
CA GLN A 354 -17.60 6.82 -23.52
C GLN A 354 -17.93 6.47 -22.07
N TRP A 355 -17.71 7.42 -21.17
CA TRP A 355 -18.07 7.30 -19.76
C TRP A 355 -19.52 7.72 -19.53
N ASP A 356 -20.19 7.08 -18.58
CA ASP A 356 -21.47 7.58 -18.10
C ASP A 356 -21.31 8.92 -17.35
N GLU A 357 -22.41 9.61 -17.05
CA GLU A 357 -22.40 10.92 -16.40
C GLU A 357 -21.75 10.91 -15.01
N ARG A 358 -21.71 9.74 -14.35
CA ARG A 358 -21.13 9.56 -13.02
C ARG A 358 -19.67 9.11 -13.06
N GLY A 359 -19.19 8.64 -14.22
CA GLY A 359 -17.89 8.01 -14.36
C GLY A 359 -17.79 6.65 -13.67
N GLU A 360 -18.93 5.94 -13.55
CA GLU A 360 -19.04 4.63 -12.89
C GLU A 360 -19.28 3.47 -13.88
N GLY A 361 -19.32 3.76 -15.16
CA GLY A 361 -19.45 2.81 -16.26
C GLY A 361 -18.82 3.35 -17.53
N CYS A 362 -18.29 2.48 -18.38
CA CYS A 362 -17.62 2.86 -19.61
C CYS A 362 -18.03 1.95 -20.76
N THR A 363 -18.31 2.54 -21.93
CA THR A 363 -18.43 1.82 -23.18
C THR A 363 -17.17 2.07 -24.00
N ILE A 364 -16.52 0.99 -24.44
CA ILE A 364 -15.26 1.03 -25.18
C ILE A 364 -15.50 0.44 -26.57
N GLU A 365 -15.02 1.14 -27.61
CA GLU A 365 -14.97 0.65 -28.99
C GLU A 365 -13.51 0.46 -29.41
N PHE A 366 -13.22 -0.66 -30.10
CA PHE A 366 -11.89 -1.03 -30.54
C PHE A 366 -11.73 -0.86 -32.05
N GLU A 367 -10.49 -0.67 -32.51
CA GLU A 367 -10.17 -0.42 -33.92
C GLU A 367 -10.47 -1.62 -34.86
N ALA A 368 -10.62 -2.83 -34.30
CA ALA A 368 -10.93 -4.05 -35.06
C ALA A 368 -11.93 -4.93 -34.31
N PRO A 369 -12.68 -5.79 -35.01
CA PRO A 369 -13.53 -6.79 -34.37
C PRO A 369 -12.78 -7.65 -33.37
N LEU A 370 -13.34 -7.83 -32.19
CA LEU A 370 -12.80 -8.71 -31.16
C LEU A 370 -13.09 -10.19 -31.52
N PRO A 371 -12.18 -11.11 -31.21
CA PRO A 371 -12.39 -12.54 -31.41
C PRO A 371 -13.64 -13.07 -30.68
N ASP A 372 -14.30 -14.08 -31.27
CA ASP A 372 -15.54 -14.63 -30.74
C ASP A 372 -15.34 -15.50 -29.49
N ASP A 373 -14.13 -15.92 -29.19
CA ASP A 373 -13.77 -16.69 -28.00
C ASP A 373 -13.61 -15.84 -26.73
N LEU A 374 -13.71 -14.53 -26.83
CA LEU A 374 -13.86 -13.65 -25.67
C LEU A 374 -15.31 -13.68 -25.20
N VAL A 375 -15.55 -14.29 -24.03
CA VAL A 375 -16.89 -14.63 -23.54
C VAL A 375 -17.42 -13.71 -22.43
N GLY A 376 -16.63 -12.70 -22.00
CA GLY A 376 -17.05 -11.70 -21.04
C GLY A 376 -16.63 -11.96 -19.59
N ASN A 377 -15.85 -13.00 -19.32
CA ASN A 377 -15.28 -13.28 -18.00
C ASN A 377 -13.76 -13.01 -17.94
N GLU A 378 -13.21 -12.47 -19.02
CA GLU A 378 -11.81 -12.11 -19.09
C GLU A 378 -11.49 -10.89 -18.21
N ILE A 379 -10.22 -10.77 -17.85
CA ILE A 379 -9.66 -9.66 -17.08
C ILE A 379 -8.99 -8.72 -18.08
N LEU A 380 -9.33 -7.44 -18.02
CA LEU A 380 -8.82 -6.39 -18.89
C LEU A 380 -7.75 -5.58 -18.17
N PHE A 381 -6.62 -5.38 -18.84
CA PHE A 381 -5.52 -4.55 -18.37
C PHE A 381 -5.24 -3.42 -19.36
N ASN A 382 -5.27 -2.18 -18.89
CA ASN A 382 -4.82 -1.05 -19.71
C ASN A 382 -3.28 -1.00 -19.70
N ARG A 383 -2.67 -1.46 -20.80
CA ARG A 383 -1.20 -1.57 -20.92
C ARG A 383 -0.51 -0.24 -21.25
N LYS A 384 -1.22 0.88 -21.24
CA LYS A 384 -0.66 2.23 -21.17
C LYS A 384 0.13 2.42 -19.86
N TYR A 385 -0.30 1.75 -18.78
CA TYR A 385 0.29 1.83 -17.47
C TYR A 385 1.20 0.64 -17.19
N ASP A 386 2.29 0.91 -16.50
CA ASP A 386 3.25 -0.07 -15.99
C ASP A 386 4.01 0.58 -14.84
N SER A 387 3.50 0.43 -13.63
CA SER A 387 4.09 0.96 -12.40
C SER A 387 5.36 0.20 -11.96
N GLY A 388 5.94 -0.61 -12.83
CA GLY A 388 7.18 -1.35 -12.62
C GLY A 388 8.46 -0.51 -12.74
N ARG A 389 9.61 -1.19 -12.78
CA ARG A 389 10.95 -0.59 -12.84
C ARG A 389 11.22 0.34 -11.64
N TYR A 390 11.29 -0.26 -10.46
CA TYR A 390 11.44 0.48 -9.21
C TYR A 390 12.64 0.00 -8.37
N VAL A 391 13.14 0.90 -7.54
CA VAL A 391 14.11 0.59 -6.47
C VAL A 391 13.59 1.14 -5.15
N VAL A 392 13.37 0.25 -4.19
CA VAL A 392 12.94 0.58 -2.82
C VAL A 392 14.06 0.14 -1.87
N ARG A 393 14.83 1.10 -1.35
CA ARG A 393 16.04 0.77 -0.60
C ARG A 393 16.35 1.69 0.57
N ARG A 394 16.97 1.14 1.62
CA ARG A 394 17.41 1.87 2.81
C ARG A 394 16.29 2.64 3.50
N ASN A 395 15.06 2.10 3.43
CA ASN A 395 13.90 2.67 4.09
C ASN A 395 13.63 1.97 5.42
N PHE A 396 12.90 2.65 6.31
CA PHE A 396 12.35 2.09 7.52
C PHE A 396 10.82 2.07 7.42
N PHE A 397 10.25 0.87 7.34
CA PHE A 397 8.80 0.61 7.28
C PHE A 397 8.36 -0.02 8.59
N HIS A 398 7.68 0.74 9.47
CA HIS A 398 7.49 0.21 10.81
C HIS A 398 6.17 0.60 11.48
N GLN A 399 5.74 -0.26 12.41
CA GLN A 399 4.60 -0.01 13.28
C GLN A 399 3.35 0.40 12.50
N ASN A 400 3.14 -0.26 11.36
CA ASN A 400 2.12 0.07 10.39
C ASN A 400 0.88 -0.83 10.53
N ARG A 401 -0.27 -0.32 10.14
CA ARG A 401 -1.52 -1.08 10.22
C ARG A 401 -1.58 -2.21 9.21
N ALA A 402 -1.12 -2.11 8.02
CA ALA A 402 -1.23 -3.17 7.03
C ALA A 402 0.15 -3.74 6.66
N ARG A 403 0.50 -3.75 5.41
CA ARG A 403 1.76 -4.31 4.93
C ARG A 403 2.86 -3.26 4.97
N GLY A 404 4.12 -3.71 5.01
CA GLY A 404 5.25 -2.82 4.78
C GLY A 404 5.28 -2.38 3.32
N VAL A 405 5.43 -3.34 2.40
CA VAL A 405 5.43 -3.07 0.95
C VAL A 405 4.52 -4.07 0.25
N LEU A 406 3.57 -3.57 -0.54
CA LEU A 406 2.67 -4.34 -1.39
C LEU A 406 3.06 -4.12 -2.86
N LEU A 407 3.39 -5.21 -3.56
CA LEU A 407 3.96 -5.21 -4.89
C LEU A 407 3.07 -5.95 -5.88
N HIS A 408 2.58 -5.25 -6.90
CA HIS A 408 1.80 -5.83 -8.00
C HIS A 408 2.43 -5.54 -9.37
N ALA A 409 3.70 -5.12 -9.39
CA ALA A 409 4.42 -4.74 -10.60
C ALA A 409 5.83 -5.35 -10.62
N GLY A 410 6.40 -5.50 -11.80
CA GLY A 410 7.67 -6.15 -12.03
C GLY A 410 8.88 -5.22 -12.18
N ASP A 411 10.03 -5.83 -12.58
CA ASP A 411 11.31 -5.15 -12.79
C ASP A 411 11.77 -4.34 -11.57
N GLY A 412 11.68 -4.94 -10.37
CA GLY A 412 11.82 -4.26 -9.10
C GLY A 412 12.93 -4.77 -8.17
N TRP A 413 13.47 -3.86 -7.35
CA TRP A 413 14.40 -4.17 -6.27
C TRP A 413 13.87 -3.63 -4.95
N VAL A 414 13.75 -4.53 -3.96
CA VAL A 414 13.45 -4.19 -2.56
C VAL A 414 14.65 -4.62 -1.72
N GLU A 415 15.54 -3.66 -1.42
CA GLU A 415 16.84 -4.02 -0.88
C GLU A 415 17.29 -3.15 0.31
N ASN A 416 17.93 -3.81 1.29
CA ASN A 416 18.52 -3.14 2.45
C ASN A 416 17.52 -2.25 3.22
N ASN A 417 16.25 -2.65 3.28
CA ASN A 417 15.24 -1.99 4.10
C ASN A 417 15.12 -2.65 5.48
N HIS A 418 14.61 -1.91 6.44
CA HIS A 418 14.21 -2.43 7.73
C HIS A 418 12.68 -2.41 7.85
N PHE A 419 12.09 -3.57 8.14
CA PHE A 419 10.66 -3.74 8.43
C PHE A 419 10.51 -4.13 9.91
N TYR A 420 9.68 -3.39 10.65
CA TYR A 420 9.54 -3.60 12.09
C TYR A 420 8.11 -3.43 12.59
N LEU A 421 7.58 -4.46 13.26
CA LEU A 421 6.25 -4.43 13.88
C LEU A 421 5.11 -4.01 12.95
N ASN A 422 5.15 -4.38 11.68
CA ASN A 422 4.00 -4.18 10.80
C ASN A 422 2.90 -5.19 11.14
N GLN A 423 1.66 -4.76 11.11
CA GLN A 423 0.52 -5.60 11.47
C GLN A 423 0.37 -6.80 10.54
N GLY A 424 0.58 -6.62 9.24
CA GLY A 424 0.61 -7.67 8.23
C GLY A 424 2.01 -8.01 7.75
N SER A 425 2.09 -8.57 6.54
CA SER A 425 3.35 -8.96 5.89
C SER A 425 4.32 -7.78 5.77
N ALA A 426 5.61 -8.07 5.90
CA ALA A 426 6.64 -7.06 5.61
C ALA A 426 6.67 -6.76 4.11
N ILE A 427 6.69 -7.80 3.27
CA ILE A 427 6.72 -7.70 1.81
C ILE A 427 5.70 -8.67 1.25
N GLN A 428 4.76 -8.15 0.48
CA GLN A 428 3.74 -8.94 -0.19
C GLN A 428 3.80 -8.71 -1.69
N ILE A 429 3.99 -9.78 -2.48
CA ILE A 429 3.85 -9.77 -3.93
C ILE A 429 2.50 -10.39 -4.25
N GLU A 430 1.67 -9.65 -4.96
CA GLU A 430 0.28 -10.04 -5.14
C GLU A 430 -0.23 -9.69 -6.54
N CYS A 431 -1.26 -10.38 -6.97
CA CYS A 431 -2.10 -10.01 -8.09
C CYS A 431 -3.52 -10.44 -7.76
N GLY A 432 -4.45 -9.50 -7.77
CA GLY A 432 -5.85 -9.74 -7.47
C GLY A 432 -6.74 -9.51 -8.68
N ALA A 433 -7.69 -10.43 -8.88
CA ALA A 433 -8.74 -10.29 -9.87
C ALA A 433 -10.06 -10.81 -9.29
N GLU A 434 -10.41 -10.29 -8.13
CA GLU A 434 -11.70 -10.49 -7.49
C GLU A 434 -12.59 -9.27 -7.70
N SER A 435 -13.89 -9.44 -7.53
CA SER A 435 -14.85 -8.33 -7.69
C SER A 435 -14.58 -7.14 -6.76
N ARG A 436 -13.88 -7.38 -5.63
CA ARG A 436 -13.55 -6.37 -4.62
C ARG A 436 -12.14 -5.81 -4.79
N TRP A 437 -11.18 -6.64 -5.21
CA TRP A 437 -9.76 -6.30 -5.34
C TRP A 437 -9.27 -6.70 -6.72
N ALA A 438 -9.13 -5.72 -7.61
CA ALA A 438 -8.68 -5.90 -8.97
C ALA A 438 -7.42 -5.05 -9.20
N GLU A 439 -6.29 -5.55 -8.71
CA GLU A 439 -5.00 -4.85 -8.69
C GLU A 439 -3.88 -5.75 -9.21
N GLY A 440 -3.03 -5.18 -10.07
CA GLY A 440 -1.84 -5.84 -10.61
C GLY A 440 -2.10 -6.71 -11.83
N PHE A 441 -1.04 -6.93 -12.59
CA PHE A 441 -0.99 -7.89 -13.72
C PHE A 441 -0.09 -9.10 -13.42
N GLY A 442 0.42 -9.22 -12.22
CA GLY A 442 1.51 -10.10 -11.84
C GLY A 442 2.84 -9.34 -11.76
N ALA A 443 3.89 -10.04 -11.35
CA ALA A 443 5.21 -9.46 -11.23
C ALA A 443 6.28 -10.37 -11.86
N GLU A 444 7.22 -9.77 -12.57
CA GLU A 444 8.35 -10.45 -13.17
C GLU A 444 9.65 -9.70 -12.83
N ASN A 445 10.78 -10.44 -12.69
CA ASN A 445 12.10 -9.85 -12.42
C ASN A 445 12.16 -9.03 -11.12
N VAL A 446 11.69 -9.56 -10.00
CA VAL A 446 11.75 -8.89 -8.70
C VAL A 446 12.83 -9.50 -7.82
N THR A 447 13.66 -8.66 -7.23
CA THR A 447 14.70 -9.06 -6.27
C THR A 447 14.41 -8.45 -4.90
N ILE A 448 14.27 -9.31 -3.89
CA ILE A 448 14.10 -8.97 -2.48
C ILE A 448 15.36 -9.40 -1.76
N ARG A 449 16.25 -8.44 -1.39
CA ARG A 449 17.55 -8.82 -0.85
C ARG A 449 18.04 -7.93 0.29
N GLY A 450 18.77 -8.55 1.22
CA GLY A 450 19.48 -7.82 2.28
C GLY A 450 18.56 -7.07 3.25
N ASN A 451 17.27 -7.38 3.30
CA ASN A 451 16.33 -6.72 4.20
C ASN A 451 16.40 -7.33 5.61
N LEU A 452 16.25 -6.48 6.62
CA LEU A 452 15.98 -6.89 7.99
C LEU A 452 14.47 -6.82 8.25
N ILE A 453 13.88 -7.96 8.60
CA ILE A 453 12.44 -8.09 8.87
C ILE A 453 12.27 -8.58 10.31
N GLU A 454 11.67 -7.76 11.15
CA GLU A 454 11.60 -8.01 12.58
C GLU A 454 10.18 -7.84 13.12
N SER A 455 9.67 -8.91 13.75
CA SER A 455 8.37 -8.90 14.45
C SER A 455 7.19 -8.44 13.57
N CYS A 456 7.18 -8.74 12.28
CA CYS A 456 6.08 -8.42 11.38
C CYS A 456 5.01 -9.52 11.36
N ASP A 457 3.83 -9.21 10.80
CA ASP A 457 2.59 -10.02 10.79
C ASP A 457 2.06 -10.31 12.20
N VAL A 458 2.02 -9.27 13.03
CA VAL A 458 1.61 -9.37 14.44
C VAL A 458 0.11 -9.64 14.62
N ASN A 459 -0.70 -9.37 13.63
CA ASN A 459 -2.15 -9.59 13.67
C ASN A 459 -2.56 -10.97 13.14
N HIS A 460 -1.61 -11.72 12.67
CA HIS A 460 -1.83 -13.05 12.12
C HIS A 460 -2.89 -13.07 11.00
N TRP A 461 -2.71 -12.25 9.99
CA TRP A 461 -3.64 -12.22 8.84
C TRP A 461 -3.53 -13.46 7.95
N ASN A 462 -2.83 -14.50 8.42
CA ASN A 462 -2.53 -15.74 7.70
C ASN A 462 -1.73 -15.53 6.43
N MET A 463 -0.81 -14.60 6.50
CA MET A 463 0.14 -14.33 5.45
C MET A 463 1.53 -14.73 5.94
N ALA A 464 2.41 -15.04 5.03
CA ALA A 464 3.83 -15.11 5.39
C ALA A 464 4.41 -13.70 5.49
N VAL A 465 5.52 -13.60 6.18
CA VAL A 465 6.21 -12.30 6.35
C VAL A 465 6.74 -11.78 5.01
N ILE A 466 7.25 -12.69 4.14
CA ILE A 466 7.41 -12.48 2.71
C ILE A 466 6.39 -13.39 2.02
N TYR A 467 5.37 -12.82 1.46
CA TYR A 467 4.26 -13.53 0.85
C TYR A 467 4.21 -13.28 -0.66
N MET A 468 3.96 -14.32 -1.45
CA MET A 468 3.70 -14.23 -2.88
C MET A 468 2.53 -15.12 -3.27
N GLY A 469 1.45 -14.53 -3.78
CA GLY A 469 0.26 -15.27 -4.17
C GLY A 469 -0.77 -14.46 -4.93
N VAL A 470 -1.74 -15.16 -5.52
CA VAL A 470 -2.85 -14.56 -6.26
C VAL A 470 -4.14 -14.62 -5.46
N TYR A 471 -5.03 -13.66 -5.71
CA TYR A 471 -6.40 -13.64 -5.21
C TYR A 471 -7.36 -13.72 -6.41
N LEU A 472 -7.91 -14.92 -6.64
CA LEU A 472 -8.85 -15.23 -7.70
C LEU A 472 -10.09 -15.87 -7.09
N GLU A 473 -11.27 -15.68 -7.70
CA GLU A 473 -12.52 -16.30 -7.23
C GLU A 473 -12.44 -17.83 -7.14
N GLN A 474 -11.69 -18.47 -8.03
CA GLN A 474 -11.43 -19.91 -8.04
C GLN A 474 -10.27 -20.35 -7.14
N GLY A 475 -9.63 -19.44 -6.41
CA GLY A 475 -8.46 -19.71 -5.59
C GLY A 475 -7.14 -19.50 -6.35
N ARG A 476 -6.11 -20.31 -6.05
CA ARG A 476 -4.78 -20.20 -6.68
C ARG A 476 -4.78 -20.77 -8.11
N THR A 477 -3.85 -20.30 -8.93
CA THR A 477 -3.64 -20.82 -10.29
C THR A 477 -2.28 -21.50 -10.42
N ARG A 478 -2.19 -22.51 -11.29
CA ARG A 478 -0.92 -23.09 -11.75
C ARG A 478 -0.26 -22.23 -12.84
N TYR A 479 -0.98 -21.31 -13.45
CA TYR A 479 -0.38 -20.36 -14.36
C TYR A 479 0.62 -19.46 -13.60
N PRO A 480 1.88 -19.36 -14.04
CA PRO A 480 2.88 -18.59 -13.30
C PRO A 480 2.68 -17.08 -13.51
N VAL A 481 1.93 -16.48 -12.62
CA VAL A 481 1.67 -15.03 -12.58
C VAL A 481 2.92 -14.27 -12.14
N PHE A 482 3.74 -14.91 -11.29
CA PHE A 482 5.00 -14.36 -10.80
C PHE A 482 6.18 -15.14 -11.40
N ARG A 483 7.14 -14.41 -11.98
CA ARG A 483 8.25 -15.04 -12.70
C ARG A 483 9.58 -14.41 -12.37
N ASN A 484 10.62 -15.25 -12.33
CA ASN A 484 11.99 -14.78 -12.13
C ASN A 484 12.15 -13.92 -10.87
N ILE A 485 11.72 -14.46 -9.73
CA ILE A 485 11.75 -13.80 -8.44
C ILE A 485 12.94 -14.31 -7.61
N CYS A 486 13.70 -13.40 -7.01
CA CYS A 486 14.82 -13.72 -6.14
C CYS A 486 14.59 -13.19 -4.71
N ILE A 487 14.59 -14.08 -3.72
CA ILE A 487 14.47 -13.77 -2.29
C ILE A 487 15.78 -14.23 -1.63
N GLU A 488 16.69 -13.29 -1.40
CA GLU A 488 18.05 -13.65 -0.98
C GLU A 488 18.65 -12.74 0.09
N ASP A 489 19.53 -13.32 0.91
CA ASP A 489 20.32 -12.58 1.90
C ASP A 489 19.47 -11.78 2.91
N ASN A 490 18.19 -12.11 3.10
CA ASN A 490 17.33 -11.44 4.08
C ASN A 490 17.50 -12.05 5.47
N THR A 491 17.29 -11.22 6.49
CA THR A 491 17.25 -11.64 7.91
C THR A 491 15.84 -11.45 8.44
N ILE A 492 15.18 -12.54 8.82
CA ILE A 492 13.81 -12.59 9.34
C ILE A 492 13.86 -13.02 10.81
N VAL A 493 13.35 -12.16 11.71
CA VAL A 493 13.51 -12.36 13.16
C VAL A 493 12.18 -12.18 13.90
N ASN A 494 11.88 -13.13 14.79
CA ASN A 494 10.76 -13.06 15.74
C ASN A 494 9.39 -12.81 15.09
N CYS A 495 9.20 -13.29 13.87
CA CYS A 495 7.93 -13.17 13.17
C CYS A 495 7.01 -14.33 13.58
N PRO A 496 5.78 -14.07 14.10
CA PRO A 496 4.94 -15.12 14.66
C PRO A 496 4.42 -16.11 13.61
N GLN A 497 4.34 -15.67 12.36
CA GLN A 497 3.84 -16.46 11.25
C GLN A 497 4.97 -17.04 10.38
N GLN A 498 4.60 -17.68 9.30
CA GLN A 498 5.48 -18.27 8.31
C GLN A 498 6.46 -17.22 7.75
N ALA A 499 7.71 -17.59 7.57
CA ALA A 499 8.72 -16.65 7.08
C ALA A 499 8.53 -16.33 5.60
N ILE A 500 8.41 -17.35 4.74
CA ILE A 500 8.30 -17.19 3.30
C ILE A 500 7.22 -18.13 2.75
N PHE A 501 6.31 -17.58 1.98
CA PHE A 501 5.32 -18.32 1.19
C PHE A 501 5.36 -17.88 -0.27
N VAL A 502 5.44 -18.82 -1.20
CA VAL A 502 5.41 -18.54 -2.63
C VAL A 502 4.44 -19.47 -3.37
N SER A 503 3.62 -18.90 -4.24
CA SER A 503 2.69 -19.65 -5.08
C SER A 503 2.40 -18.95 -6.42
N SER A 504 1.81 -19.69 -7.36
CA SER A 504 1.47 -19.24 -8.73
C SER A 504 2.67 -18.62 -9.46
N CYS A 505 3.82 -19.33 -9.39
CA CYS A 505 5.11 -18.78 -9.80
C CYS A 505 5.97 -19.76 -10.58
N ASN A 506 6.95 -19.19 -11.28
CA ASN A 506 7.96 -19.93 -12.04
C ASN A 506 9.33 -19.23 -11.92
N ARG A 507 10.40 -20.03 -11.89
CA ARG A 507 11.80 -19.56 -11.76
C ARG A 507 12.02 -18.67 -10.52
N VAL A 508 11.81 -19.27 -9.35
CA VAL A 508 11.97 -18.59 -8.06
C VAL A 508 13.20 -19.10 -7.33
N PHE A 509 14.01 -18.19 -6.80
CA PHE A 509 15.20 -18.49 -6.02
C PHE A 509 15.02 -17.98 -4.58
N ILE A 510 15.07 -18.88 -3.61
CA ILE A 510 15.02 -18.57 -2.18
C ILE A 510 16.33 -19.03 -1.57
N ARG A 511 17.27 -18.09 -1.34
CA ARG A 511 18.62 -18.48 -0.97
C ARG A 511 19.29 -17.57 0.05
N ASN A 512 20.19 -18.16 0.84
CA ASN A 512 21.03 -17.46 1.81
C ASN A 512 20.26 -16.66 2.87
N ASN A 513 18.97 -16.92 3.09
CA ASN A 513 18.19 -16.20 4.09
C ASN A 513 18.47 -16.76 5.50
N ALA A 514 18.54 -15.86 6.48
CA ALA A 514 18.63 -16.19 7.89
C ALA A 514 17.27 -16.00 8.57
N ILE A 515 16.71 -17.08 9.13
CA ILE A 515 15.37 -17.09 9.72
C ILE A 515 15.48 -17.48 11.19
N MET A 516 15.07 -16.59 12.10
CA MET A 516 15.13 -16.81 13.54
C MET A 516 13.75 -16.68 14.18
N ASN A 517 13.34 -17.69 14.95
CA ASN A 517 12.08 -17.70 15.71
C ASN A 517 10.85 -17.35 14.82
N SER A 518 10.76 -17.89 13.63
CA SER A 518 9.56 -17.76 12.79
C SER A 518 8.56 -18.87 13.07
N ASN A 519 7.29 -18.65 12.68
CA ASN A 519 6.20 -19.61 12.79
C ASN A 519 5.96 -20.14 14.22
N ALA A 520 6.22 -19.29 15.22
CA ALA A 520 6.10 -19.63 16.65
C ALA A 520 4.80 -19.10 17.29
N GLY A 521 3.99 -18.37 16.55
CA GLY A 521 2.69 -17.85 16.99
C GLY A 521 1.59 -18.91 17.01
N PRO A 522 0.47 -18.62 17.67
CA PRO A 522 -0.68 -19.50 17.67
C PRO A 522 -1.24 -19.64 16.26
N ARG A 523 -1.70 -20.85 15.94
CA ARG A 523 -2.42 -21.10 14.69
C ARG A 523 -3.81 -20.50 14.75
N LYS A 524 -4.21 -19.76 13.72
CA LYS A 524 -5.62 -19.46 13.50
C LYS A 524 -6.33 -20.71 12.98
N THR A 525 -7.48 -21.02 13.57
CA THR A 525 -8.39 -22.04 13.05
C THR A 525 -9.28 -21.41 11.96
N ALA A 526 -9.94 -22.24 11.15
CA ALA A 526 -10.95 -21.77 10.19
C ALA A 526 -12.10 -20.98 10.86
N GLU A 527 -12.29 -21.16 12.17
CA GLU A 527 -13.30 -20.47 12.97
C GLU A 527 -12.87 -19.08 13.43
N ASP A 528 -11.57 -18.81 13.46
CA ASP A 528 -11.00 -17.51 13.84
C ASP A 528 -10.92 -16.54 12.65
N GLY A 529 -11.39 -16.96 11.47
CA GLY A 529 -11.12 -16.28 10.22
C GLY A 529 -11.82 -14.93 10.04
N ASP A 530 -11.08 -13.91 9.68
CA ASP A 530 -11.55 -12.95 8.70
C ASP A 530 -11.81 -13.71 7.40
N GLY A 531 -12.93 -13.49 6.74
CA GLY A 531 -13.37 -14.26 5.57
C GLY A 531 -12.40 -14.36 4.38
N ASN A 532 -11.24 -13.71 4.45
CA ASN A 532 -10.16 -13.77 3.45
C ASN A 532 -9.17 -14.93 3.65
N CYS A 533 -9.27 -15.68 4.75
CA CYS A 533 -8.20 -16.59 5.19
C CYS A 533 -8.55 -18.08 5.19
N VAL A 534 -9.78 -18.44 4.84
CA VAL A 534 -10.31 -19.81 5.03
C VAL A 534 -9.66 -20.84 4.09
N SER A 535 -9.06 -20.41 2.98
CA SER A 535 -8.47 -21.33 2.00
C SER A 535 -7.00 -21.67 2.23
N ASN A 536 -6.32 -21.02 3.19
CA ASN A 536 -4.86 -21.12 3.30
C ASN A 536 -4.38 -22.09 4.39
N ARG A 537 -4.85 -23.35 4.40
CA ARG A 537 -4.25 -24.41 5.24
C ARG A 537 -2.76 -24.56 5.04
N GLU A 538 -2.28 -24.22 3.85
CA GLU A 538 -0.89 -24.25 3.43
C GLU A 538 0.01 -23.31 4.23
N LEU A 539 -0.51 -22.19 4.71
CA LEU A 539 0.25 -21.18 5.45
C LEU A 539 0.70 -21.63 6.85
N TYR A 540 0.32 -22.82 7.28
CA TYR A 540 0.70 -23.35 8.59
C TYR A 540 1.65 -24.55 8.53
N LEU A 541 2.06 -24.96 7.34
CA LEU A 541 2.76 -26.22 7.16
C LEU A 541 4.26 -26.15 7.32
N GLY A 542 4.85 -24.96 7.50
CA GLY A 542 6.28 -24.84 7.70
C GLY A 542 6.74 -23.39 7.80
N SER A 543 8.00 -23.19 8.12
CA SER A 543 8.63 -21.86 8.08
C SER A 543 8.75 -21.33 6.66
N LEU A 544 8.80 -22.24 5.67
CA LEU A 544 8.92 -21.96 4.25
C LEU A 544 7.95 -22.86 3.49
N MET A 545 7.12 -22.32 2.63
CA MET A 545 6.13 -23.09 1.88
C MET A 545 6.11 -22.70 0.40
N VAL A 546 6.00 -23.71 -0.48
CA VAL A 546 5.88 -23.58 -1.94
C VAL A 546 4.68 -24.37 -2.43
N SER A 547 3.80 -23.73 -3.19
CA SER A 547 2.67 -24.39 -3.87
C SER A 547 2.38 -23.76 -5.23
N HIS A 548 1.71 -24.47 -6.14
CA HIS A 548 1.34 -23.98 -7.48
C HIS A 548 2.55 -23.34 -8.21
N ALA A 549 3.68 -24.03 -8.23
CA ALA A 549 4.95 -23.46 -8.65
C ALA A 549 5.75 -24.43 -9.51
N GLU A 550 6.59 -23.87 -10.38
CA GLU A 550 7.50 -24.58 -11.25
C GLU A 550 8.89 -23.95 -11.20
N ASP A 551 9.97 -24.76 -11.32
CA ASP A 551 11.36 -24.28 -11.33
C ASP A 551 11.73 -23.44 -10.09
N VAL A 552 11.56 -23.99 -8.90
CA VAL A 552 11.90 -23.31 -7.63
C VAL A 552 13.18 -23.88 -7.03
N THR A 553 14.12 -23.02 -6.68
CA THR A 553 15.35 -23.41 -5.97
C THR A 553 15.37 -22.81 -4.56
N ILE A 554 15.49 -23.68 -3.55
CA ILE A 554 15.58 -23.31 -2.14
C ILE A 554 16.93 -23.79 -1.60
N GLU A 555 17.88 -22.88 -1.43
CA GLU A 555 19.24 -23.28 -1.09
C GLU A 555 19.94 -22.37 -0.07
N ASN A 556 20.83 -22.98 0.72
CA ASN A 556 21.72 -22.30 1.66
C ASN A 556 20.99 -21.41 2.68
N ASN A 557 19.69 -21.61 2.93
CA ASN A 557 18.98 -20.90 3.98
C ASN A 557 19.33 -21.49 5.34
N ARG A 558 19.33 -20.63 6.36
CA ARG A 558 19.63 -21.04 7.75
C ARG A 558 18.48 -20.68 8.65
N ARG A 559 18.01 -21.67 9.43
CA ARG A 559 17.01 -21.45 10.47
C ARG A 559 17.64 -21.65 11.85
N LEU A 560 17.40 -20.70 12.74
CA LEU A 560 17.80 -20.75 14.15
C LEU A 560 16.55 -20.63 15.00
N THR A 561 16.27 -21.65 15.82
CA THR A 561 15.11 -21.65 16.70
C THR A 561 15.58 -21.58 18.14
N ILE A 562 15.22 -20.52 18.85
CA ILE A 562 15.38 -20.37 20.29
C ILE A 562 14.07 -20.75 20.99
N VAL A 563 12.92 -20.42 20.36
CA VAL A 563 11.59 -20.76 20.81
C VAL A 563 11.10 -21.96 19.98
N PRO A 564 10.60 -23.05 20.58
CA PRO A 564 10.03 -24.16 19.82
C PRO A 564 8.89 -23.67 18.91
N ALA A 565 9.01 -23.93 17.62
CA ALA A 565 7.96 -23.67 16.65
C ALA A 565 7.06 -24.91 16.49
N THR A 566 5.79 -24.69 16.19
CA THR A 566 4.84 -25.78 15.93
C THR A 566 5.13 -26.49 14.62
N GLU A 567 5.61 -25.75 13.62
CA GLU A 567 5.98 -26.25 12.30
C GLU A 567 7.21 -25.50 11.81
N ASP A 568 8.30 -26.19 11.57
CA ASP A 568 9.58 -25.54 11.28
C ASP A 568 10.32 -26.05 10.04
N GLY A 569 9.65 -26.86 9.24
CA GLY A 569 10.19 -27.41 8.01
C GLY A 569 10.15 -26.49 6.80
N ILE A 570 10.73 -26.98 5.70
CA ILE A 570 10.49 -26.52 4.35
C ILE A 570 9.43 -27.43 3.76
N CYS A 571 8.28 -26.87 3.37
CA CYS A 571 7.17 -27.62 2.80
C CYS A 571 7.01 -27.29 1.33
N VAL A 572 6.90 -28.34 0.52
CA VAL A 572 6.64 -28.27 -0.92
C VAL A 572 5.39 -29.11 -1.18
N ASP A 573 4.38 -28.51 -1.79
CA ASP A 573 3.17 -29.23 -2.16
C ASP A 573 3.41 -30.10 -3.42
N PRO A 574 3.49 -31.42 -3.29
CA PRO A 574 3.84 -32.30 -4.43
C PRO A 574 2.71 -32.41 -5.48
N GLU A 575 1.48 -32.01 -5.11
CA GLU A 575 0.34 -32.09 -6.05
C GLU A 575 0.29 -30.91 -6.99
N THR A 576 0.87 -29.76 -6.59
CA THR A 576 0.78 -28.48 -7.34
C THR A 576 2.10 -27.93 -7.80
N THR A 577 3.22 -28.61 -7.52
CA THR A 577 4.58 -28.13 -7.88
C THR A 577 5.31 -29.08 -8.81
N ASP A 578 6.16 -28.52 -9.66
CA ASP A 578 7.07 -29.24 -10.55
C ASP A 578 8.50 -28.66 -10.44
N ASN A 579 9.52 -29.51 -10.57
CA ASN A 579 10.94 -29.14 -10.58
C ASN A 579 11.37 -28.23 -9.41
N VAL A 580 11.12 -28.67 -8.17
CA VAL A 580 11.54 -27.95 -6.96
C VAL A 580 12.82 -28.54 -6.39
N LEU A 581 13.90 -27.77 -6.36
CA LEU A 581 15.20 -28.16 -5.82
C LEU A 581 15.40 -27.60 -4.40
N VAL A 582 15.56 -28.49 -3.42
CA VAL A 582 15.86 -28.12 -2.02
C VAL A 582 17.21 -28.67 -1.63
N ARG A 583 18.20 -27.81 -1.32
CA ARG A 583 19.55 -28.24 -0.96
C ARG A 583 20.28 -27.31 0.01
N ASN A 584 21.19 -27.89 0.78
CA ASN A 584 22.11 -27.15 1.66
C ASN A 584 21.42 -26.20 2.66
N ASN A 585 20.14 -26.43 2.98
CA ASN A 585 19.43 -25.67 4.01
C ASN A 585 19.72 -26.28 5.40
N THR A 586 19.86 -25.47 6.42
CA THR A 586 20.23 -25.91 7.77
C THR A 586 19.26 -25.40 8.84
N GLY A 587 18.99 -26.25 9.86
CA GLY A 587 18.14 -25.90 11.01
C GLY A 587 16.63 -25.99 10.75
N PHE A 588 16.21 -26.51 9.60
CA PHE A 588 14.81 -26.85 9.32
C PHE A 588 14.50 -28.29 9.78
N GLY A 589 13.29 -28.53 10.27
CA GLY A 589 12.86 -29.86 10.70
C GLY A 589 12.70 -30.84 9.54
N ASP A 590 12.62 -32.14 9.87
CA ASP A 590 12.64 -33.27 8.89
C ASP A 590 11.37 -33.43 8.03
N ARG A 591 10.41 -32.53 8.10
CA ARG A 591 9.26 -32.55 7.20
C ARG A 591 9.57 -31.93 5.84
N SER A 592 10.48 -32.56 5.11
CA SER A 592 10.58 -32.33 3.66
C SER A 592 9.51 -33.22 3.00
N GLY A 593 8.43 -32.62 2.53
CA GLY A 593 7.53 -33.26 1.54
C GLY A 593 8.19 -33.37 0.18
N VAL A 594 9.52 -33.49 0.14
CA VAL A 594 10.28 -33.70 -1.08
C VAL A 594 10.17 -35.17 -1.43
N ASP A 595 9.43 -35.48 -2.48
CA ASP A 595 9.43 -36.81 -3.08
C ASP A 595 10.88 -37.18 -3.45
N GLU A 596 11.37 -38.30 -2.90
CA GLU A 596 12.73 -38.80 -3.17
C GLU A 596 12.98 -39.15 -4.66
N ARG A 597 11.99 -39.00 -5.53
CA ARG A 597 12.08 -39.31 -6.97
C ARG A 597 12.97 -38.36 -7.79
N THR A 598 13.41 -37.23 -7.22
CA THR A 598 14.32 -36.27 -7.91
C THR A 598 15.80 -36.56 -7.64
N LYS A 599 16.16 -37.65 -6.95
CA LYS A 599 17.56 -37.98 -6.65
C LYS A 599 18.30 -38.77 -7.75
N GLU A 600 17.61 -39.20 -8.80
CA GLU A 600 18.23 -40.02 -9.88
C GLU A 600 18.04 -39.41 -11.26
N SER A 601 18.61 -38.26 -11.52
CA SER A 601 19.05 -37.88 -12.88
C SER A 601 20.13 -36.82 -12.75
N GLY A 602 21.36 -37.34 -12.52
CA GLY A 602 22.62 -36.63 -12.52
C GLY A 602 23.11 -36.25 -13.88
#